data_b500569567d99c9d7718c7360e94e5ab
#
_entry.id   b500569567d99c9d7718c7360e94e5ab
#
_cell.length_a   1.000
_cell.length_b   1.000
_cell.length_c   1.000
_cell.angle_alpha   90.00
_cell.angle_beta   90.00
_cell.angle_gamma   90.00
#
_symmetry.space_group_name_H-M   'P 1'
#
loop_
_entity.id
_entity.type
_entity.pdbx_description
1 polymer ?
#
loop_
_entity_poly.entity_id
_entity_poly.type
_entity_poly.pdbx_seq_one_letter_code
_entity_poly.pdbx_strand_id
1 'polypeptide(L)'
;MRRAPTRSKTLALLFLLAGSALACDTDPVVQHGSAIDRGRALFHGEMPASPSKLNLFACATCHSAQPPVSQATSALMPGVPLAGAHLRPSFWNGQEADLLAAMNHCRRYFMRAQKPWLASDADAQGLYAWIESLPPTLPEPVTMTFVAAIADLAKGDATVGKQVYDRACKSCHGNGFSGDGRLGHHVPELPEETLAMHPTYTPTERRLVFVEKVRHGTFFGYGGAMPPFAREVLSDAQLADVLAYLALY
;
A
#
# COMPACT_ATOMS: atom_id res chain seq x y z
N MET A 1 -45.78 15.23 -90.58
CA MET A 1 -45.91 15.08 -89.17
C MET A 1 -44.51 15.18 -88.53
N ARG A 2 -44.21 16.35 -87.94
CA ARG A 2 -42.90 16.63 -87.33
C ARG A 2 -43.07 16.70 -85.84
N ARG A 3 -42.36 15.82 -85.09
CA ARG A 3 -42.32 15.84 -83.60
C ARG A 3 -41.14 16.66 -83.14
N ALA A 4 -41.38 17.61 -82.23
CA ALA A 4 -40.38 18.49 -81.63
C ALA A 4 -39.58 17.75 -80.52
N PRO A 5 -38.32 18.13 -80.27
CA PRO A 5 -37.53 17.54 -79.22
C PRO A 5 -37.84 18.19 -77.88
N THR A 6 -38.03 17.38 -76.86
CA THR A 6 -38.16 17.74 -75.43
C THR A 6 -36.77 18.02 -74.82
N ARG A 7 -36.60 19.25 -74.32
CA ARG A 7 -35.40 19.64 -73.54
C ARG A 7 -35.41 19.04 -72.13
N SER A 8 -34.46 18.19 -71.85
CA SER A 8 -34.19 17.69 -70.49
C SER A 8 -33.45 18.78 -69.72
N LYS A 9 -34.01 19.17 -68.57
CA LYS A 9 -33.35 20.03 -67.56
C LYS A 9 -32.54 19.16 -66.61
N THR A 10 -31.23 19.19 -66.74
CA THR A 10 -30.32 18.55 -65.80
C THR A 10 -30.27 19.40 -64.54
N LEU A 11 -30.77 18.82 -63.40
CA LEU A 11 -30.72 19.41 -62.08
C LEU A 11 -29.39 19.02 -61.52
N ALA A 12 -28.45 19.92 -61.33
CA ALA A 12 -27.18 19.70 -60.65
C ALA A 12 -27.40 19.72 -59.12
N LEU A 13 -27.30 18.56 -58.52
CA LEU A 13 -27.38 18.40 -57.08
C LEU A 13 -25.98 18.64 -56.47
N LEU A 14 -25.76 19.81 -55.86
CA LEU A 14 -24.56 20.08 -55.04
C LEU A 14 -24.66 19.30 -53.77
N PHE A 15 -23.83 18.26 -53.61
CA PHE A 15 -23.59 17.64 -52.34
C PHE A 15 -22.58 18.47 -51.51
N LEU A 16 -23.08 19.18 -50.50
CA LEU A 16 -22.25 19.75 -49.44
C LEU A 16 -21.81 18.59 -48.53
N LEU A 17 -20.56 18.16 -48.67
CA LEU A 17 -19.91 17.30 -47.72
C LEU A 17 -19.57 18.12 -46.46
N ALA A 18 -20.45 18.05 -45.45
CA ALA A 18 -20.14 18.51 -44.12
C ALA A 18 -19.14 17.49 -43.50
N GLY A 19 -17.87 17.84 -43.54
CA GLY A 19 -16.83 17.11 -42.83
C GLY A 19 -17.04 17.24 -41.31
N SER A 20 -17.64 16.23 -40.71
CA SER A 20 -17.60 16.09 -39.25
C SER A 20 -16.16 15.78 -38.83
N ALA A 21 -15.46 16.81 -38.35
CA ALA A 21 -14.22 16.61 -37.62
C ALA A 21 -14.58 15.83 -36.36
N LEU A 22 -14.26 14.54 -36.32
CA LEU A 22 -14.17 13.78 -35.09
C LEU A 22 -13.10 14.45 -34.23
N ALA A 23 -13.52 15.30 -33.31
CA ALA A 23 -12.67 15.68 -32.18
C ALA A 23 -12.36 14.39 -31.43
N CYS A 24 -11.13 13.91 -31.57
CA CYS A 24 -10.60 12.97 -30.56
C CYS A 24 -10.65 13.73 -29.23
N ASP A 25 -11.58 13.33 -28.36
CA ASP A 25 -11.49 13.63 -26.94
C ASP A 25 -10.16 13.04 -26.48
N THR A 26 -9.12 13.87 -26.50
CA THR A 26 -7.93 13.59 -25.71
C THR A 26 -8.39 13.78 -24.27
N ASP A 27 -8.61 12.66 -23.57
CA ASP A 27 -8.68 12.67 -22.12
C ASP A 27 -7.61 13.63 -21.60
N PRO A 28 -7.95 14.53 -20.66
CA PRO A 28 -6.96 15.45 -20.12
C PRO A 28 -5.83 14.59 -19.56
N VAL A 29 -4.71 14.55 -20.27
CA VAL A 29 -3.46 14.03 -19.72
C VAL A 29 -3.23 14.87 -18.47
N VAL A 30 -3.50 14.27 -17.31
CA VAL A 30 -3.16 14.88 -16.02
C VAL A 30 -1.65 15.12 -16.12
N GLN A 31 -1.29 16.38 -16.42
CA GLN A 31 0.10 16.80 -16.41
C GLN A 31 0.51 16.71 -14.94
N HIS A 32 1.02 15.55 -14.56
CA HIS A 32 1.67 15.40 -13.28
C HIS A 32 2.80 16.41 -13.25
N GLY A 33 2.71 17.38 -12.34
CA GLY A 33 3.66 18.44 -12.14
C GLY A 33 5.11 17.97 -12.14
N SER A 34 5.94 18.47 -11.25
CA SER A 34 7.33 18.04 -11.16
C SER A 34 7.46 16.53 -10.86
N ALA A 35 8.64 15.95 -11.07
CA ALA A 35 8.93 14.57 -10.65
C ALA A 35 8.62 14.37 -9.15
N ILE A 36 8.85 15.39 -8.34
CA ILE A 36 8.54 15.40 -6.90
C ILE A 36 7.03 15.24 -6.65
N ASP A 37 6.16 15.94 -7.40
CA ASP A 37 4.71 15.82 -7.25
C ASP A 37 4.23 14.43 -7.63
N ARG A 38 4.82 13.85 -8.69
CA ARG A 38 4.56 12.46 -9.07
C ARG A 38 4.93 11.50 -7.94
N GLY A 39 6.10 11.66 -7.36
CA GLY A 39 6.57 10.85 -6.24
C GLY A 39 5.68 10.96 -5.01
N ARG A 40 5.25 12.19 -4.69
CA ARG A 40 4.30 12.45 -3.60
C ARG A 40 2.96 11.74 -3.86
N ALA A 41 2.42 11.85 -5.05
CA ALA A 41 1.17 11.19 -5.43
C ALA A 41 1.27 9.66 -5.34
N LEU A 42 2.39 9.06 -5.78
CA LEU A 42 2.67 7.63 -5.63
C LEU A 42 2.78 7.22 -4.15
N PHE A 43 3.46 8.00 -3.34
CA PHE A 43 3.60 7.72 -1.91
C PHE A 43 2.25 7.68 -1.21
N HIS A 44 1.39 8.66 -1.45
CA HIS A 44 0.06 8.76 -0.81
C HIS A 44 -1.03 7.88 -1.45
N GLY A 45 -0.74 7.23 -2.57
CA GLY A 45 -1.71 6.39 -3.27
C GLY A 45 -2.72 7.18 -4.13
N GLU A 46 -2.46 8.44 -4.38
CA GLU A 46 -3.19 9.27 -5.35
C GLU A 46 -2.96 8.75 -6.78
N MET A 47 -1.85 8.06 -6.98
CA MET A 47 -1.50 7.25 -8.15
C MET A 47 -1.14 5.85 -7.71
N PRO A 48 -1.56 4.80 -8.43
CA PRO A 48 -1.23 3.44 -8.07
C PRO A 48 0.26 3.15 -8.33
N ALA A 49 1.02 2.86 -7.27
CA ALA A 49 2.40 2.39 -7.39
C ALA A 49 2.49 0.92 -7.85
N SER A 50 1.35 0.24 -7.91
CA SER A 50 1.19 -1.10 -8.49
C SER A 50 -0.19 -1.22 -9.13
N PRO A 51 -0.32 -1.83 -10.31
CA PRO A 51 -1.59 -2.01 -10.99
C PRO A 51 -2.46 -3.14 -10.39
N SER A 52 -2.12 -3.68 -9.23
CA SER A 52 -2.88 -4.75 -8.60
C SER A 52 -4.25 -4.24 -8.15
N LYS A 53 -5.33 -4.84 -8.68
CA LYS A 53 -6.71 -4.57 -8.25
C LYS A 53 -7.06 -5.21 -6.89
N LEU A 54 -6.21 -6.11 -6.41
CA LEU A 54 -6.43 -6.87 -5.17
C LEU A 54 -5.76 -6.21 -3.96
N ASN A 55 -4.92 -5.21 -4.21
CA ASN A 55 -4.11 -4.60 -3.17
C ASN A 55 -4.16 -3.08 -3.32
N LEU A 56 -4.75 -2.41 -2.32
CA LEU A 56 -4.90 -0.97 -2.25
C LEU A 56 -3.75 -0.29 -1.48
N PHE A 57 -2.65 -1.00 -1.25
CA PHE A 57 -1.50 -0.43 -0.55
C PHE A 57 -0.84 0.69 -1.35
N ALA A 58 -0.59 1.78 -0.65
CA ALA A 58 0.35 2.82 -1.03
C ALA A 58 1.60 2.74 -0.14
N CYS A 59 2.66 3.45 -0.47
CA CYS A 59 3.84 3.52 0.39
C CYS A 59 3.47 4.03 1.79
N ALA A 60 2.57 5.04 1.86
CA ALA A 60 2.05 5.62 3.08
C ALA A 60 1.23 4.64 3.95
N THR A 61 0.83 3.48 3.43
CA THR A 61 0.17 2.45 4.24
C THR A 61 1.14 1.83 5.26
N CYS A 62 2.42 1.76 4.91
CA CYS A 62 3.46 1.13 5.73
C CYS A 62 4.53 2.11 6.23
N HIS A 63 4.73 3.23 5.56
CA HIS A 63 5.82 4.17 5.83
C HIS A 63 5.27 5.57 6.13
N SER A 64 5.83 6.25 7.13
CA SER A 64 5.70 7.69 7.26
C SER A 64 6.74 8.41 6.40
N ALA A 65 6.43 9.63 5.94
CA ALA A 65 7.40 10.47 5.25
C ALA A 65 8.50 10.93 6.22
N GLN A 66 8.10 11.35 7.43
CA GLN A 66 8.98 11.87 8.49
C GLN A 66 8.91 10.97 9.73
N PRO A 67 9.93 10.99 10.59
CA PRO A 67 9.84 10.37 11.90
C PRO A 67 8.63 10.88 12.69
N PRO A 68 7.99 10.03 13.49
CA PRO A 68 6.85 10.46 14.29
C PRO A 68 7.25 11.51 15.33
N VAL A 69 6.42 12.54 15.49
CA VAL A 69 6.63 13.61 16.49
C VAL A 69 6.51 13.05 17.91
N SER A 70 5.67 12.03 18.10
CA SER A 70 5.45 11.37 19.39
C SER A 70 5.26 9.89 19.22
N GLN A 71 6.08 9.10 19.88
CA GLN A 71 5.94 7.64 19.92
C GLN A 71 4.65 7.19 20.63
N ALA A 72 4.12 8.03 21.53
CA ALA A 72 2.93 7.66 22.32
C ALA A 72 1.62 7.78 21.53
N THR A 73 1.52 8.70 20.57
CA THR A 73 0.27 9.02 19.87
C THR A 73 0.30 8.76 18.37
N SER A 74 1.47 8.64 17.78
CA SER A 74 1.60 8.41 16.33
C SER A 74 1.22 6.99 15.94
N ALA A 75 0.86 6.80 14.66
CA ALA A 75 0.65 5.48 14.09
C ALA A 75 1.91 4.61 14.24
N LEU A 76 1.71 3.34 14.54
CA LEU A 76 2.76 2.33 14.57
C LEU A 76 2.86 1.73 13.18
N MET A 77 3.81 2.22 12.38
CA MET A 77 3.97 1.83 10.99
C MET A 77 4.94 0.66 10.86
N PRO A 78 4.61 -0.40 10.11
CA PRO A 78 5.50 -1.56 9.97
C PRO A 78 6.80 -1.23 9.24
N GLY A 79 6.82 -0.18 8.43
CA GLY A 79 8.01 0.32 7.72
C GLY A 79 8.62 1.54 8.40
N VAL A 80 9.90 1.75 8.17
CA VAL A 80 10.63 2.91 8.69
C VAL A 80 10.24 4.20 7.94
N PRO A 81 10.39 5.38 8.57
CA PRO A 81 10.23 6.67 7.88
C PRO A 81 11.12 6.78 6.64
N LEU A 82 10.66 7.45 5.58
CA LEU A 82 11.40 7.54 4.32
C LEU A 82 12.35 8.74 4.24
N ALA A 83 12.22 9.74 5.13
CA ALA A 83 13.16 10.85 5.20
C ALA A 83 14.60 10.31 5.37
N GLY A 84 15.51 10.79 4.53
CA GLY A 84 16.90 10.34 4.50
C GLY A 84 17.12 8.92 3.94
N ALA A 85 16.08 8.24 3.43
CA ALA A 85 16.23 6.88 2.91
C ALA A 85 17.28 6.78 1.78
N HIS A 86 17.37 7.80 0.91
CA HIS A 86 18.38 7.86 -0.16
C HIS A 86 19.83 7.93 0.32
N LEU A 87 20.05 8.26 1.62
CA LEU A 87 21.37 8.35 2.24
C LEU A 87 21.76 7.06 3.00
N ARG A 88 20.85 6.09 3.11
CA ARG A 88 21.11 4.86 3.85
C ARG A 88 22.07 3.97 3.09
N PRO A 89 23.06 3.37 3.76
CA PRO A 89 24.04 2.51 3.13
C PRO A 89 23.46 1.15 2.70
N SER A 90 22.32 0.76 3.31
CA SER A 90 21.65 -0.50 2.99
C SER A 90 20.20 -0.53 3.47
N PHE A 91 19.44 -1.49 2.95
CA PHE A 91 18.04 -1.74 3.22
C PHE A 91 17.84 -3.22 3.56
N TRP A 92 16.67 -3.59 4.07
CA TRP A 92 16.31 -4.98 4.35
C TRP A 92 17.36 -5.68 5.25
N ASN A 93 17.76 -5.01 6.34
CA ASN A 93 18.80 -5.49 7.26
C ASN A 93 20.14 -5.82 6.56
N GLY A 94 20.56 -4.97 5.62
CA GLY A 94 21.81 -5.14 4.90
C GLY A 94 21.75 -6.07 3.68
N GLN A 95 20.57 -6.61 3.37
CA GLN A 95 20.41 -7.50 2.22
C GLN A 95 20.41 -6.77 0.88
N GLU A 96 20.10 -5.47 0.89
CA GLU A 96 19.99 -4.63 -0.29
C GLU A 96 20.78 -3.34 -0.10
N ALA A 97 21.61 -3.01 -1.07
CA ALA A 97 22.39 -1.76 -1.07
C ALA A 97 21.77 -0.69 -1.98
N ASP A 98 20.79 -1.04 -2.81
CA ASP A 98 20.17 -0.17 -3.79
C ASP A 98 18.73 0.18 -3.39
N LEU A 99 18.42 1.49 -3.37
CA LEU A 99 17.09 1.97 -3.00
C LEU A 99 16.02 1.53 -4.00
N LEU A 100 16.32 1.50 -5.31
CA LEU A 100 15.36 1.05 -6.32
C LEU A 100 15.02 -0.44 -6.16
N ALA A 101 16.04 -1.27 -5.89
CA ALA A 101 15.84 -2.68 -5.59
C ALA A 101 14.99 -2.84 -4.32
N ALA A 102 15.27 -2.07 -3.27
CA ALA A 102 14.48 -2.06 -2.04
C ALA A 102 13.02 -1.65 -2.28
N MET A 103 12.76 -0.61 -3.07
CA MET A 103 11.41 -0.22 -3.48
C MET A 103 10.71 -1.32 -4.28
N ASN A 104 11.41 -1.98 -5.18
CA ASN A 104 10.88 -3.08 -5.97
C ASN A 104 10.51 -4.30 -5.12
N HIS A 105 11.27 -4.57 -4.05
CA HIS A 105 10.91 -5.60 -3.08
C HIS A 105 9.59 -5.26 -2.38
N CYS A 106 9.40 -4.01 -1.88
CA CYS A 106 8.12 -3.57 -1.32
C CYS A 106 6.96 -3.76 -2.31
N ARG A 107 7.16 -3.31 -3.55
CA ARG A 107 6.15 -3.43 -4.61
C ARG A 107 5.80 -4.89 -4.91
N ARG A 108 6.79 -5.75 -4.99
CA ARG A 108 6.60 -7.19 -5.27
C ARG A 108 5.91 -7.92 -4.12
N TYR A 109 6.45 -7.80 -2.91
CA TYR A 109 6.01 -8.62 -1.77
C TYR A 109 4.69 -8.13 -1.18
N PHE A 110 4.52 -6.83 -1.01
CA PHE A 110 3.34 -6.27 -0.36
C PHE A 110 2.29 -5.74 -1.35
N MET A 111 2.72 -5.06 -2.41
CA MET A 111 1.82 -4.43 -3.37
C MET A 111 1.50 -5.32 -4.58
N ARG A 112 2.03 -6.53 -4.62
CA ARG A 112 1.76 -7.54 -5.67
C ARG A 112 2.07 -7.06 -7.09
N ALA A 113 3.05 -6.17 -7.27
CA ALA A 113 3.50 -5.73 -8.56
C ALA A 113 4.08 -6.90 -9.38
N GLN A 114 3.66 -7.01 -10.64
CA GLN A 114 4.10 -8.08 -11.53
C GLN A 114 5.48 -7.78 -12.16
N LYS A 115 5.80 -6.50 -12.30
CA LYS A 115 7.05 -6.05 -12.93
C LYS A 115 7.79 -5.09 -12.01
N PRO A 116 9.12 -5.21 -11.89
CA PRO A 116 9.92 -4.22 -11.20
C PRO A 116 9.92 -2.90 -11.99
N TRP A 117 10.11 -1.80 -11.31
CA TRP A 117 10.48 -0.53 -11.93
C TRP A 117 11.94 -0.58 -12.39
N LEU A 118 12.18 0.03 -13.54
CA LEU A 118 13.52 0.34 -14.04
C LEU A 118 13.93 1.75 -13.57
N ALA A 119 15.22 2.01 -13.54
CA ALA A 119 15.73 3.34 -13.18
C ALA A 119 15.26 4.46 -14.15
N SER A 120 14.90 4.09 -15.38
CA SER A 120 14.34 5.01 -16.39
C SER A 120 12.85 5.27 -16.23
N ASP A 121 12.14 4.52 -15.38
CA ASP A 121 10.70 4.68 -15.22
C ASP A 121 10.37 5.98 -14.47
N ALA A 122 9.44 6.76 -15.00
CA ALA A 122 9.03 8.03 -14.41
C ALA A 122 8.52 7.89 -12.98
N ASP A 123 7.92 6.75 -12.63
CA ASP A 123 7.45 6.45 -11.27
C ASP A 123 8.61 6.25 -10.30
N ALA A 124 9.63 5.49 -10.72
CA ALA A 124 10.83 5.27 -9.92
C ALA A 124 11.57 6.59 -9.68
N GLN A 125 11.79 7.36 -10.75
CA GLN A 125 12.44 8.67 -10.69
C GLN A 125 11.64 9.66 -9.84
N GLY A 126 10.32 9.67 -9.99
CA GLY A 126 9.45 10.54 -9.20
C GLY A 126 9.51 10.22 -7.72
N LEU A 127 9.36 8.94 -7.35
CA LEU A 127 9.42 8.54 -5.94
C LEU A 127 10.81 8.82 -5.34
N TYR A 128 11.89 8.58 -6.09
CA TYR A 128 13.24 8.90 -5.65
C TYR A 128 13.41 10.41 -5.40
N ALA A 129 13.02 11.24 -6.37
CA ALA A 129 13.11 12.70 -6.26
C ALA A 129 12.29 13.25 -5.08
N TRP A 130 11.12 12.67 -4.82
CA TRP A 130 10.31 13.04 -3.66
C TRP A 130 10.98 12.64 -2.34
N ILE A 131 11.52 11.42 -2.22
CA ILE A 131 12.27 10.97 -1.03
C ILE A 131 13.48 11.88 -0.77
N GLU A 132 14.20 12.23 -1.81
CA GLU A 132 15.37 13.14 -1.72
C GLU A 132 14.97 14.55 -1.30
N SER A 133 13.79 15.02 -1.68
CA SER A 133 13.25 16.33 -1.29
C SER A 133 12.80 16.42 0.17
N LEU A 134 12.61 15.28 0.84
CA LEU A 134 12.24 15.27 2.25
C LEU A 134 13.40 15.80 3.09
N PRO A 135 13.11 16.63 4.13
CA PRO A 135 14.17 17.08 5.04
C PRO A 135 14.95 15.88 5.58
N PRO A 136 16.27 15.88 5.48
CA PRO A 136 17.06 14.77 5.96
C PRO A 136 16.93 14.65 7.47
N THR A 137 16.51 13.47 7.92
CA THR A 137 16.80 13.04 9.28
C THR A 137 18.17 12.41 9.28
N LEU A 138 18.91 12.55 10.36
CA LEU A 138 20.21 11.89 10.50
C LEU A 138 20.04 10.41 10.16
N PRO A 139 20.93 9.84 9.33
CA PRO A 139 20.81 8.45 8.91
C PRO A 139 21.23 7.51 10.05
N GLU A 140 20.48 7.53 11.13
CA GLU A 140 20.65 6.53 12.18
C GLU A 140 20.23 5.18 11.61
N PRO A 141 21.01 4.13 11.81
CA PRO A 141 20.61 2.79 11.46
C PRO A 141 19.30 2.46 12.18
N VAL A 142 18.25 2.21 11.44
CA VAL A 142 16.99 1.77 12.04
C VAL A 142 17.06 0.28 12.26
N THR A 143 17.22 -0.12 13.52
CA THR A 143 17.18 -1.54 13.90
C THR A 143 15.76 -2.05 13.77
N MET A 144 15.58 -3.16 13.06
CA MET A 144 14.32 -3.85 12.85
C MET A 144 14.52 -5.33 13.18
N THR A 145 14.08 -5.74 14.36
CA THR A 145 14.20 -7.16 14.78
C THR A 145 12.97 -7.93 14.32
N PHE A 146 13.16 -8.77 13.32
CA PHE A 146 12.18 -9.78 12.91
C PHE A 146 12.52 -11.10 13.60
N VAL A 147 11.58 -11.62 14.39
CA VAL A 147 11.82 -12.84 15.16
C VAL A 147 11.82 -14.06 14.24
N ALA A 148 12.71 -15.01 14.49
CA ALA A 148 12.77 -16.28 13.76
C ALA A 148 11.74 -17.30 14.27
N ALA A 149 11.33 -17.21 15.52
CA ALA A 149 10.35 -18.09 16.13
C ALA A 149 9.36 -17.29 16.98
N ILE A 150 8.11 -17.70 16.94
CA ILE A 150 7.04 -17.12 17.73
C ILE A 150 6.86 -17.89 19.04
N ALA A 151 6.27 -17.22 20.02
CA ALA A 151 5.85 -17.80 21.28
C ALA A 151 4.45 -17.31 21.66
N ASP A 152 3.74 -18.09 22.45
CA ASP A 152 2.50 -17.61 23.09
C ASP A 152 2.84 -16.49 24.07
N LEU A 153 2.02 -15.45 24.05
CA LEU A 153 2.23 -14.26 24.88
C LEU A 153 1.33 -14.33 26.12
N ALA A 154 1.83 -13.85 27.24
CA ALA A 154 1.00 -13.67 28.43
C ALA A 154 -0.14 -12.68 28.16
N LYS A 155 -1.28 -12.86 28.84
CA LYS A 155 -2.44 -11.98 28.64
C LYS A 155 -2.11 -10.53 28.97
N GLY A 156 -2.40 -9.63 28.00
CA GLY A 156 -2.27 -8.20 28.13
C GLY A 156 -3.53 -7.51 28.65
N ASP A 157 -3.55 -6.18 28.58
CA ASP A 157 -4.66 -5.30 28.93
C ASP A 157 -5.48 -4.93 27.68
N ALA A 158 -6.77 -5.28 27.68
CA ALA A 158 -7.65 -5.02 26.53
C ALA A 158 -7.91 -3.52 26.29
N THR A 159 -7.86 -2.68 27.35
CA THR A 159 -8.07 -1.23 27.22
C THR A 159 -6.88 -0.58 26.53
N VAL A 160 -5.68 -0.95 26.93
CA VAL A 160 -4.43 -0.54 26.27
C VAL A 160 -4.39 -1.12 24.85
N GLY A 161 -4.79 -2.37 24.70
CA GLY A 161 -4.85 -3.08 23.41
C GLY A 161 -5.70 -2.40 22.38
N LYS A 162 -6.84 -1.80 22.76
CA LYS A 162 -7.65 -0.98 21.85
C LYS A 162 -6.86 0.20 21.31
N GLN A 163 -6.12 0.91 22.14
CA GLN A 163 -5.31 2.06 21.73
C GLN A 163 -4.18 1.64 20.79
N VAL A 164 -3.53 0.52 21.08
CA VAL A 164 -2.49 -0.06 20.21
C VAL A 164 -3.09 -0.51 18.89
N TYR A 165 -4.24 -1.18 18.91
CA TYR A 165 -4.96 -1.62 17.70
C TYR A 165 -5.30 -0.43 16.79
N ASP A 166 -5.84 0.64 17.37
CA ASP A 166 -6.21 1.85 16.61
C ASP A 166 -4.99 2.48 15.91
N ARG A 167 -3.79 2.32 16.48
CA ARG A 167 -2.54 2.88 15.94
C ARG A 167 -1.79 1.95 14.99
N ALA A 168 -1.89 0.64 15.17
CA ALA A 168 -1.11 -0.35 14.41
C ALA A 168 -1.94 -1.10 13.35
N CYS A 169 -3.20 -1.37 13.62
CA CYS A 169 -3.99 -2.33 12.85
C CYS A 169 -5.13 -1.69 12.08
N LYS A 170 -5.77 -0.67 12.68
CA LYS A 170 -7.01 -0.07 12.18
C LYS A 170 -6.91 0.50 10.77
N SER A 171 -5.77 1.07 10.39
CA SER A 171 -5.58 1.66 9.05
C SER A 171 -5.78 0.65 7.92
N CYS A 172 -5.53 -0.63 8.18
CA CYS A 172 -5.73 -1.72 7.23
C CYS A 172 -6.98 -2.54 7.55
N HIS A 173 -7.20 -2.92 8.81
CA HIS A 173 -8.26 -3.84 9.23
C HIS A 173 -9.58 -3.17 9.59
N GLY A 174 -9.63 -1.83 9.63
CA GLY A 174 -10.83 -1.10 10.07
C GLY A 174 -11.06 -1.22 11.58
N ASN A 175 -12.28 -0.97 12.02
CA ASN A 175 -12.66 -1.15 13.42
C ASN A 175 -12.61 -2.62 13.81
N GLY A 176 -12.08 -2.93 14.99
CA GLY A 176 -12.11 -4.29 15.52
C GLY A 176 -13.56 -4.79 15.65
N PHE A 177 -13.78 -6.07 15.36
CA PHE A 177 -15.06 -6.79 15.40
C PHE A 177 -16.10 -6.42 14.33
N SER A 178 -15.86 -5.39 13.51
CA SER A 178 -16.78 -5.03 12.41
C SER A 178 -16.07 -4.83 11.07
N GLY A 179 -14.77 -4.61 11.06
CA GLY A 179 -14.01 -4.32 9.85
C GLY A 179 -14.39 -3.00 9.17
N ASP A 180 -15.25 -2.17 9.80
CA ASP A 180 -15.67 -0.91 9.20
C ASP A 180 -14.48 0.01 8.94
N GLY A 181 -14.37 0.46 7.69
CA GLY A 181 -13.25 1.27 7.24
C GLY A 181 -11.98 0.47 6.90
N ARG A 182 -12.06 -0.85 6.74
CA ARG A 182 -10.94 -1.67 6.27
C ARG A 182 -10.47 -1.23 4.89
N LEU A 183 -9.19 -1.34 4.64
CA LEU A 183 -8.52 -0.88 3.42
C LEU A 183 -9.09 -1.52 2.14
N GLY A 184 -9.61 -2.72 2.24
CA GLY A 184 -10.27 -3.43 1.14
C GLY A 184 -10.89 -4.73 1.62
N HIS A 185 -11.81 -5.29 0.82
CA HIS A 185 -12.55 -6.51 1.18
C HIS A 185 -11.67 -7.77 1.35
N HIS A 186 -10.43 -7.73 0.85
CA HIS A 186 -9.47 -8.83 1.05
C HIS A 186 -8.69 -8.70 2.38
N VAL A 187 -8.80 -7.57 3.06
CA VAL A 187 -8.23 -7.42 4.40
C VAL A 187 -9.23 -8.00 5.40
N PRO A 188 -8.86 -9.00 6.20
CA PRO A 188 -9.82 -9.67 7.07
C PRO A 188 -10.32 -8.75 8.17
N GLU A 189 -11.58 -8.90 8.49
CA GLU A 189 -12.17 -8.41 9.73
C GLU A 189 -11.57 -9.21 10.91
N LEU A 190 -11.13 -8.49 11.93
CA LEU A 190 -10.49 -9.11 13.08
C LEU A 190 -11.41 -9.09 14.31
N PRO A 191 -11.46 -10.20 15.06
CA PRO A 191 -10.72 -11.46 14.85
C PRO A 191 -11.47 -12.47 13.97
N GLU A 192 -12.75 -12.28 13.67
CA GLU A 192 -13.72 -13.29 13.22
C GLU A 192 -13.31 -13.98 11.92
N GLU A 193 -12.99 -13.23 10.87
CA GLU A 193 -12.62 -13.83 9.57
C GLU A 193 -11.30 -14.61 9.67
N THR A 194 -10.37 -14.18 10.54
CA THR A 194 -9.13 -14.95 10.78
C THR A 194 -9.41 -16.24 11.53
N LEU A 195 -10.27 -16.21 12.55
CA LEU A 195 -10.64 -17.40 13.33
C LEU A 195 -11.44 -18.40 12.50
N ALA A 196 -12.29 -17.92 11.62
CA ALA A 196 -13.08 -18.77 10.72
C ALA A 196 -12.23 -19.64 9.78
N MET A 197 -11.00 -19.19 9.46
CA MET A 197 -10.03 -19.99 8.68
C MET A 197 -9.42 -21.14 9.49
N HIS A 198 -9.56 -21.13 10.83
CA HIS A 198 -8.93 -22.09 11.73
C HIS A 198 -9.92 -22.60 12.79
N PRO A 199 -11.05 -23.23 12.38
CA PRO A 199 -12.15 -23.54 13.29
C PRO A 199 -11.80 -24.59 14.35
N THR A 200 -10.82 -25.45 14.06
CA THR A 200 -10.42 -26.56 14.94
C THR A 200 -9.29 -26.23 15.91
N TYR A 201 -8.73 -25.03 15.82
CA TYR A 201 -7.59 -24.63 16.65
C TYR A 201 -8.02 -24.36 18.09
N THR A 202 -7.17 -24.79 19.02
CA THR A 202 -7.29 -24.47 20.44
C THR A 202 -7.11 -22.94 20.67
N PRO A 203 -7.52 -22.39 21.82
CA PRO A 203 -7.30 -20.97 22.11
C PRO A 203 -5.83 -20.55 21.98
N THR A 204 -4.88 -21.39 22.42
CA THR A 204 -3.45 -21.11 22.26
C THR A 204 -3.02 -21.07 20.79
N GLU A 205 -3.43 -22.04 19.99
CA GLU A 205 -3.11 -22.06 18.55
C GLU A 205 -3.71 -20.86 17.81
N ARG A 206 -4.93 -20.46 18.17
CA ARG A 206 -5.55 -19.24 17.63
C ARG A 206 -4.70 -18.00 17.93
N ARG A 207 -4.25 -17.81 19.19
CA ARG A 207 -3.33 -16.70 19.51
C ARG A 207 -2.04 -16.77 18.72
N LEU A 208 -1.43 -17.95 18.61
CA LEU A 208 -0.21 -18.15 17.82
C LEU A 208 -0.39 -17.79 16.34
N VAL A 209 -1.56 -18.05 15.74
CA VAL A 209 -1.86 -17.59 14.36
C VAL A 209 -1.77 -16.07 14.25
N PHE A 210 -2.31 -15.34 15.24
CA PHE A 210 -2.22 -13.86 15.21
C PHE A 210 -0.78 -13.38 15.43
N VAL A 211 -0.07 -13.96 16.39
CA VAL A 211 1.36 -13.64 16.62
C VAL A 211 2.17 -13.89 15.37
N GLU A 212 1.95 -15.03 14.70
CA GLU A 212 2.60 -15.43 13.46
C GLU A 212 2.36 -14.38 12.34
N LYS A 213 1.10 -14.04 12.10
CA LYS A 213 0.74 -13.05 11.06
C LYS A 213 1.35 -11.68 11.33
N VAL A 214 1.41 -11.24 12.58
CA VAL A 214 1.98 -9.95 12.96
C VAL A 214 3.50 -9.94 12.88
N ARG A 215 4.17 -11.02 13.33
CA ARG A 215 5.63 -11.08 13.39
C ARG A 215 6.29 -11.48 12.08
N HIS A 216 5.66 -12.35 11.33
CA HIS A 216 6.23 -12.91 10.09
C HIS A 216 5.57 -12.35 8.84
N GLY A 217 4.27 -12.11 8.86
CA GLY A 217 3.56 -11.56 7.72
C GLY A 217 3.83 -12.33 6.43
N THR A 218 3.94 -11.59 5.33
CA THR A 218 4.19 -12.18 4.02
C THR A 218 5.62 -12.72 3.83
N PHE A 219 6.60 -12.26 4.60
CA PHE A 219 8.01 -12.67 4.44
C PHE A 219 8.23 -14.15 4.66
N PHE A 220 7.54 -14.71 5.64
CA PHE A 220 7.66 -16.12 5.99
C PHE A 220 6.50 -16.95 5.44
N GLY A 221 5.70 -16.37 4.53
CA GLY A 221 4.64 -17.08 3.82
C GLY A 221 3.33 -17.22 4.59
N TYR A 222 3.16 -16.56 5.73
CA TYR A 222 2.03 -16.78 6.63
C TYR A 222 0.87 -15.80 6.49
N GLY A 223 0.87 -14.89 5.58
CA GLY A 223 -0.20 -13.93 5.67
C GLY A 223 -0.44 -13.01 4.51
N GLY A 224 -0.78 -13.54 3.37
CA GLY A 224 -1.24 -12.67 2.29
C GLY A 224 -0.25 -11.54 1.96
N ALA A 225 -0.68 -10.29 2.08
CA ALA A 225 0.16 -9.11 1.86
C ALA A 225 0.46 -8.34 3.16
N MET A 226 0.11 -8.87 4.32
CA MET A 226 0.36 -8.19 5.59
C MET A 226 1.87 -8.02 5.82
N PRO A 227 2.36 -6.80 6.09
CA PRO A 227 3.75 -6.57 6.44
C PRO A 227 4.03 -7.06 7.87
N PRO A 228 5.24 -7.58 8.15
CA PRO A 228 5.63 -7.95 9.50
C PRO A 228 5.93 -6.71 10.35
N PHE A 229 5.63 -6.80 11.63
CA PHE A 229 5.99 -5.78 12.62
C PHE A 229 7.22 -6.21 13.40
N ALA A 230 8.27 -5.40 13.32
CA ALA A 230 9.44 -5.56 14.15
C ALA A 230 9.12 -5.23 15.63
N ARG A 231 9.93 -5.77 16.55
CA ARG A 231 9.73 -5.55 18.00
C ARG A 231 9.89 -4.08 18.43
N GLU A 232 10.71 -3.34 17.73
CA GLU A 232 10.95 -1.91 17.97
C GLU A 232 9.72 -1.06 17.63
N VAL A 233 8.89 -1.53 16.70
CA VAL A 233 7.65 -0.86 16.28
C VAL A 233 6.47 -1.28 17.13
N LEU A 234 6.32 -2.57 17.36
CA LEU A 234 5.23 -3.16 18.15
C LEU A 234 5.84 -4.20 19.10
N SER A 235 6.01 -3.86 20.37
CA SER A 235 6.61 -4.75 21.37
C SER A 235 5.74 -5.98 21.61
N ASP A 236 6.31 -7.03 22.22
CA ASP A 236 5.53 -8.23 22.57
C ASP A 236 4.45 -7.92 23.62
N ALA A 237 4.69 -6.96 24.54
CA ALA A 237 3.68 -6.49 25.48
C ALA A 237 2.51 -5.80 24.77
N GLN A 238 2.79 -4.89 23.83
CA GLN A 238 1.76 -4.23 23.04
C GLN A 238 0.98 -5.23 22.18
N LEU A 239 1.65 -6.22 21.60
CA LEU A 239 0.96 -7.28 20.86
C LEU A 239 0.06 -8.11 21.78
N ALA A 240 0.51 -8.45 22.98
CA ALA A 240 -0.33 -9.13 23.98
C ALA A 240 -1.57 -8.31 24.35
N ASP A 241 -1.43 -7.00 24.50
CA ASP A 241 -2.56 -6.09 24.73
C ASP A 241 -3.57 -6.13 23.57
N VAL A 242 -3.09 -6.11 22.32
CA VAL A 242 -3.97 -6.23 21.12
C VAL A 242 -4.69 -7.58 21.11
N LEU A 243 -4.01 -8.68 21.44
CA LEU A 243 -4.65 -10.00 21.52
C LEU A 243 -5.73 -10.03 22.63
N ALA A 244 -5.51 -9.34 23.75
CA ALA A 244 -6.51 -9.20 24.81
C ALA A 244 -7.72 -8.36 24.34
N TYR A 245 -7.49 -7.27 23.62
CA TYR A 245 -8.56 -6.46 23.00
C TYR A 245 -9.39 -7.28 22.02
N LEU A 246 -8.77 -8.11 21.20
CA LEU A 246 -9.44 -8.99 20.24
C LEU A 246 -10.07 -10.25 20.89
N ALA A 247 -10.13 -10.31 22.23
CA ALA A 247 -10.73 -11.40 23.00
C ALA A 247 -10.15 -12.81 22.67
N LEU A 248 -8.85 -12.90 22.45
CA LEU A 248 -8.17 -14.15 22.06
C LEU A 248 -7.63 -14.96 23.25
N TYR A 249 -7.90 -14.54 24.50
CA TYR A 249 -7.53 -15.25 25.73
C TYR A 249 -8.70 -15.93 26.39
#